data_3c475dc5e1e2068b1373fb4215a82a46
#
_entry.id   3c475dc5e1e2068b1373fb4215a82a46
#
_cell.length_a   1.000
_cell.length_b   1.000
_cell.length_c   1.000
_cell.angle_alpha   90.00
_cell.angle_beta   90.00
_cell.angle_gamma   90.00
#
_symmetry.space_group_name_H-M   'P 1'
#
loop_
_entity.id
_entity.type
_entity.pdbx_description
1 polymer ?
#
loop_
_entity_poly.entity_id
_entity_poly.type
_entity_poly.pdbx_seq_one_letter_code
_entity_poly.pdbx_strand_id
1 'polypeptide(L)'
;MAPPSYLVHGHMTNLLTWLATSDDHPLVTSCIFHYEFEFIHPFEDGNGRMGRLWQTLILSRWKPLFAFLPVETVIRERQEEYYAALAQADSAGESTPFVEFLLDAACGIERGRYFGYGMHCSRHRSS
;
A
#
# COMPACT_ATOMS: atom_id res chain seq x y z
N MET A 1 -9.26 -12.99 -5.99
CA MET A 1 -9.16 -13.70 -7.29
C MET A 1 -8.97 -12.69 -8.41
N ALA A 2 -7.98 -12.93 -9.24
CA ALA A 2 -7.64 -12.00 -10.30
C ALA A 2 -8.66 -12.05 -11.43
N PRO A 3 -8.90 -10.95 -12.12
CA PRO A 3 -9.79 -10.94 -13.28
C PRO A 3 -9.17 -11.68 -14.47
N PRO A 4 -9.99 -12.05 -15.46
CA PRO A 4 -9.44 -12.66 -16.68
C PRO A 4 -8.42 -11.75 -17.34
N SER A 5 -7.42 -12.36 -17.98
CA SER A 5 -6.30 -11.60 -18.53
C SER A 5 -6.73 -10.59 -19.59
N TYR A 6 -7.80 -10.87 -20.33
CA TYR A 6 -8.24 -9.93 -21.38
C TYR A 6 -8.85 -8.66 -20.81
N LEU A 7 -9.17 -8.63 -19.50
CA LEU A 7 -9.71 -7.44 -18.86
C LEU A 7 -8.65 -6.61 -18.16
N VAL A 8 -7.42 -7.11 -18.05
CA VAL A 8 -6.37 -6.46 -17.26
C VAL A 8 -6.06 -5.06 -17.77
N HIS A 9 -5.91 -4.90 -19.09
CA HIS A 9 -5.59 -3.58 -19.65
C HIS A 9 -6.65 -2.55 -19.29
N GLY A 10 -7.93 -2.91 -19.42
CA GLY A 10 -9.02 -1.99 -19.08
C GLY A 10 -9.03 -1.65 -17.60
N HIS A 11 -8.83 -2.65 -16.75
CA HIS A 11 -8.79 -2.41 -15.31
C HIS A 11 -7.62 -1.50 -14.93
N MET A 12 -6.44 -1.71 -15.52
CA MET A 12 -5.29 -0.86 -15.23
C MET A 12 -5.53 0.57 -15.71
N THR A 13 -6.12 0.73 -16.89
CA THR A 13 -6.44 2.05 -17.40
C THR A 13 -7.40 2.79 -16.45
N ASN A 14 -8.43 2.08 -15.99
CA ASN A 14 -9.39 2.67 -15.05
C ASN A 14 -8.73 3.05 -13.73
N LEU A 15 -7.86 2.18 -13.23
CA LEU A 15 -7.18 2.45 -11.97
C LEU A 15 -6.28 3.68 -12.07
N LEU A 16 -5.52 3.78 -13.16
CA LEU A 16 -4.63 4.92 -13.36
C LEU A 16 -5.42 6.23 -13.55
N THR A 17 -6.54 6.16 -14.26
CA THR A 17 -7.41 7.32 -14.41
C THR A 17 -7.97 7.75 -13.07
N TRP A 18 -8.42 6.79 -12.27
CA TRP A 18 -8.90 7.09 -10.92
C TRP A 18 -7.82 7.75 -10.08
N LEU A 19 -6.60 7.22 -10.14
CA LEU A 19 -5.49 7.78 -9.37
C LEU A 19 -5.25 9.24 -9.76
N ALA A 20 -5.30 9.54 -11.07
CA ALA A 20 -5.01 10.88 -11.56
C ALA A 20 -6.07 11.90 -11.15
N THR A 21 -7.29 11.44 -10.88
CA THR A 21 -8.42 12.35 -10.61
C THR A 21 -8.96 12.25 -9.20
N SER A 22 -8.35 11.42 -8.35
CA SER A 22 -8.85 11.21 -6.99
C SER A 22 -8.62 12.45 -6.12
N ASP A 23 -9.64 12.82 -5.38
CA ASP A 23 -9.54 13.91 -4.40
C ASP A 23 -9.36 13.40 -2.97
N ASP A 24 -9.27 12.08 -2.80
CA ASP A 24 -9.10 11.50 -1.49
C ASP A 24 -7.72 11.82 -0.92
N HIS A 25 -7.60 11.74 0.39
CA HIS A 25 -6.33 11.93 1.05
C HIS A 25 -5.31 10.92 0.53
N PRO A 26 -4.05 11.33 0.31
CA PRO A 26 -3.04 10.42 -0.24
C PRO A 26 -2.86 9.13 0.54
N LEU A 27 -3.01 9.14 1.87
CA LEU A 27 -2.94 7.90 2.64
C LEU A 27 -3.99 6.91 2.17
N VAL A 28 -5.23 7.38 2.02
CA VAL A 28 -6.33 6.52 1.59
C VAL A 28 -6.15 6.10 0.13
N THR A 29 -5.82 7.07 -0.73
CA THR A 29 -5.62 6.81 -2.15
C THR A 29 -4.56 5.74 -2.37
N SER A 30 -3.43 5.85 -1.66
CA SER A 30 -2.34 4.90 -1.84
C SER A 30 -2.74 3.49 -1.41
N CYS A 31 -3.50 3.37 -0.35
CA CYS A 31 -3.91 2.06 0.15
C CYS A 31 -4.93 1.41 -0.78
N ILE A 32 -5.88 2.18 -1.29
CA ILE A 32 -6.86 1.67 -2.24
C ILE A 32 -6.18 1.27 -3.54
N PHE A 33 -5.22 2.09 -4.01
CA PHE A 33 -4.48 1.75 -5.22
C PHE A 33 -3.75 0.41 -5.05
N HIS A 34 -3.09 0.24 -3.90
CA HIS A 34 -2.36 -0.99 -3.63
C HIS A 34 -3.29 -2.20 -3.70
N TYR A 35 -4.45 -2.11 -3.05
CA TYR A 35 -5.40 -3.22 -3.05
C TYR A 35 -5.88 -3.53 -4.46
N GLU A 36 -6.29 -2.51 -5.22
CA GLU A 36 -6.80 -2.71 -6.55
C GLU A 36 -5.74 -3.28 -7.48
N PHE A 37 -4.49 -2.83 -7.32
CA PHE A 37 -3.40 -3.37 -8.10
C PHE A 37 -3.19 -4.86 -7.82
N GLU A 38 -3.24 -5.25 -6.55
CA GLU A 38 -3.11 -6.66 -6.19
C GLU A 38 -4.27 -7.48 -6.76
N PHE A 39 -5.47 -6.91 -6.75
CA PHE A 39 -6.63 -7.59 -7.31
C PHE A 39 -6.48 -7.80 -8.82
N ILE A 40 -6.07 -6.76 -9.55
CA ILE A 40 -5.90 -6.84 -11.00
C ILE A 40 -4.80 -7.83 -11.37
N HIS A 41 -3.74 -7.85 -10.58
CA HIS A 41 -2.65 -8.82 -10.74
C HIS A 41 -2.11 -8.81 -12.17
N PRO A 42 -1.60 -7.63 -12.64
CA PRO A 42 -1.27 -7.49 -14.07
C PRO A 42 -0.04 -8.25 -14.54
N PHE A 43 0.81 -8.70 -13.64
CA PHE A 43 2.02 -9.43 -14.01
C PHE A 43 1.93 -10.87 -13.56
N GLU A 44 2.75 -11.74 -14.16
CA GLU A 44 2.83 -13.12 -13.69
C GLU A 44 3.53 -13.20 -12.35
N ASP A 45 4.50 -12.31 -12.12
CA ASP A 45 5.31 -12.32 -10.93
C ASP A 45 5.62 -10.88 -10.53
N GLY A 46 5.83 -10.65 -9.25
CA GLY A 46 6.26 -9.35 -8.77
C GLY A 46 5.14 -8.36 -8.52
N ASN A 47 3.89 -8.79 -8.53
CA ASN A 47 2.76 -7.88 -8.30
C ASN A 47 2.83 -7.23 -6.93
N GLY A 48 3.19 -7.99 -5.89
CA GLY A 48 3.30 -7.44 -4.56
C GLY A 48 4.35 -6.35 -4.48
N ARG A 49 5.51 -6.59 -5.08
CA ARG A 49 6.58 -5.57 -5.09
C ARG A 49 6.14 -4.32 -5.83
N MET A 50 5.49 -4.49 -6.98
CA MET A 50 5.02 -3.34 -7.76
C MET A 50 3.92 -2.58 -7.03
N GLY A 51 3.01 -3.29 -6.36
CA GLY A 51 1.97 -2.63 -5.58
C GLY A 51 2.56 -1.79 -4.45
N ARG A 52 3.54 -2.34 -3.76
CA ARG A 52 4.19 -1.61 -2.67
C ARG A 52 5.01 -0.44 -3.19
N LEU A 53 5.66 -0.60 -4.34
CA LEU A 53 6.40 0.50 -4.96
C LEU A 53 5.46 1.63 -5.35
N TRP A 54 4.32 1.31 -5.96
CA TRP A 54 3.33 2.31 -6.31
C TRP A 54 2.82 3.05 -5.09
N GLN A 55 2.54 2.32 -4.01
CA GLN A 55 2.07 2.94 -2.79
C GLN A 55 3.11 3.91 -2.23
N THR A 56 4.37 3.47 -2.21
CA THR A 56 5.47 4.33 -1.74
C THR A 56 5.58 5.58 -2.60
N LEU A 57 5.46 5.43 -3.92
CA LEU A 57 5.56 6.56 -4.82
C LEU A 57 4.45 7.58 -4.58
N ILE A 58 3.22 7.10 -4.44
CA ILE A 58 2.09 7.98 -4.17
C ILE A 58 2.31 8.74 -2.87
N LEU A 59 2.72 8.03 -1.83
CA LEU A 59 2.92 8.64 -0.51
C LEU A 59 4.09 9.61 -0.50
N SER A 60 5.17 9.31 -1.23
CA SER A 60 6.34 10.17 -1.22
C SER A 60 6.07 11.53 -1.88
N ARG A 61 5.12 11.58 -2.78
CA ARG A 61 4.72 12.85 -3.39
C ARG A 61 3.97 13.73 -2.39
N TRP A 62 3.35 13.11 -1.42
CA TRP A 62 2.67 13.83 -0.36
C TRP A 62 3.64 14.20 0.77
N LYS A 63 4.44 13.23 1.23
CA LYS A 63 5.43 13.47 2.29
C LYS A 63 6.73 12.79 1.91
N PRO A 64 7.81 13.57 1.70
CA PRO A 64 9.10 12.99 1.30
C PRO A 64 9.64 11.94 2.26
N LEU A 65 9.21 11.93 3.52
CA LEU A 65 9.60 10.92 4.47
C LEU A 65 9.43 9.51 3.92
N PHE A 66 8.38 9.28 3.12
CA PHE A 66 8.11 7.96 2.59
C PHE A 66 9.13 7.49 1.56
N ALA A 67 9.95 8.41 1.02
CA ALA A 67 11.05 8.01 0.16
C ALA A 67 12.20 7.42 0.96
N PHE A 68 12.33 7.82 2.22
CA PHE A 68 13.41 7.33 3.08
C PHE A 68 13.02 6.09 3.87
N LEU A 69 11.74 5.93 4.19
CA LEU A 69 11.26 4.75 4.88
C LEU A 69 10.06 4.22 4.10
N PRO A 70 10.32 3.44 3.04
CA PRO A 70 9.25 2.99 2.17
C PRO A 70 8.31 2.01 2.85
N VAL A 71 7.08 1.98 2.36
CA VAL A 71 6.08 1.02 2.84
C VAL A 71 6.59 -0.41 2.71
N GLU A 72 7.41 -0.69 1.69
CA GLU A 72 8.00 -2.00 1.50
C GLU A 72 8.74 -2.48 2.75
N THR A 73 9.49 -1.58 3.40
CA THR A 73 10.25 -1.93 4.59
C THR A 73 9.31 -2.35 5.73
N VAL A 74 8.26 -1.59 5.94
CA VAL A 74 7.32 -1.88 7.02
C VAL A 74 6.55 -3.18 6.75
N ILE A 75 6.12 -3.37 5.52
CA ILE A 75 5.37 -4.58 5.18
C ILE A 75 6.26 -5.82 5.34
N ARG A 76 7.55 -5.70 5.00
CA ARG A 76 8.47 -6.82 5.21
C ARG A 76 8.56 -7.20 6.69
N GLU A 77 8.54 -6.21 7.57
CA GLU A 77 8.59 -6.47 9.01
C GLU A 77 7.29 -7.09 9.52
N ARG A 78 6.19 -6.81 8.85
CA ARG A 78 4.87 -7.29 9.25
C ARG A 78 4.27 -8.21 8.19
N GLN A 79 5.10 -9.03 7.59
CA GLN A 79 4.72 -9.81 6.42
C GLN A 79 3.56 -10.76 6.70
N GLU A 80 3.54 -11.39 7.87
CA GLU A 80 2.44 -12.30 8.21
C GLU A 80 1.12 -11.57 8.32
N GLU A 81 1.14 -10.38 8.92
CA GLU A 81 -0.06 -9.56 9.03
C GLU A 81 -0.53 -9.09 7.65
N TYR A 82 0.41 -8.77 6.77
CA TYR A 82 0.10 -8.34 5.41
C TYR A 82 -0.67 -9.42 4.66
N TYR A 83 -0.13 -10.65 4.66
CA TYR A 83 -0.79 -11.73 3.95
C TYR A 83 -2.10 -12.14 4.61
N ALA A 84 -2.19 -12.07 5.93
CA ALA A 84 -3.43 -12.36 6.63
C ALA A 84 -4.52 -11.36 6.27
N ALA A 85 -4.17 -10.07 6.18
CA ALA A 85 -5.12 -9.02 5.82
C ALA A 85 -5.61 -9.20 4.39
N LEU A 86 -4.69 -9.57 3.49
CA LEU A 86 -5.04 -9.79 2.08
C LEU A 86 -6.00 -10.99 1.95
N ALA A 87 -5.69 -12.08 2.65
CA ALA A 87 -6.55 -13.26 2.63
C ALA A 87 -7.93 -12.96 3.21
N GLN A 88 -7.98 -12.17 4.27
CA GLN A 88 -9.24 -11.79 4.89
C GLN A 88 -10.08 -10.95 3.94
N ALA A 89 -9.45 -10.01 3.24
CA ALA A 89 -10.17 -9.18 2.27
C ALA A 89 -10.71 -10.03 1.12
N ASP A 90 -9.90 -10.96 0.62
CA ASP A 90 -10.34 -11.86 -0.45
C ASP A 90 -11.52 -12.70 0.00
N SER A 91 -11.44 -13.24 1.21
CA SER A 91 -12.50 -14.10 1.75
C SER A 91 -13.80 -13.32 1.97
N ALA A 92 -13.69 -12.07 2.40
CA ALA A 92 -14.85 -11.23 2.66
C ALA A 92 -15.41 -10.60 1.39
N GLY A 93 -14.65 -10.60 0.31
CA GLY A 93 -15.06 -9.97 -0.93
C GLY A 93 -15.06 -8.45 -0.86
N GLU A 94 -14.25 -7.88 0.04
CA GLU A 94 -14.17 -6.42 0.16
C GLU A 94 -12.76 -6.03 0.63
N SER A 95 -12.39 -4.79 0.32
CA SER A 95 -11.04 -4.32 0.54
C SER A 95 -10.75 -3.86 1.96
N THR A 96 -11.76 -3.67 2.78
CA THR A 96 -11.61 -2.99 4.06
C THR A 96 -10.52 -3.58 4.97
N PRO A 97 -10.44 -4.91 5.20
CA PRO A 97 -9.38 -5.41 6.09
C PRO A 97 -7.99 -5.10 5.57
N PHE A 98 -7.78 -5.18 4.27
CA PHE A 98 -6.48 -4.92 3.68
C PHE A 98 -6.12 -3.44 3.74
N VAL A 99 -7.08 -2.59 3.41
CA VAL A 99 -6.88 -1.14 3.46
C VAL A 99 -6.60 -0.68 4.88
N GLU A 100 -7.31 -1.24 5.87
CA GLU A 100 -7.07 -0.89 7.27
C GLU A 100 -5.65 -1.25 7.70
N PHE A 101 -5.17 -2.42 7.28
CA PHE A 101 -3.80 -2.81 7.60
C PHE A 101 -2.80 -1.83 6.97
N LEU A 102 -2.99 -1.51 5.70
CA LEU A 102 -2.08 -0.61 5.00
C LEU A 102 -2.11 0.80 5.60
N LEU A 103 -3.28 1.27 5.99
CA LEU A 103 -3.40 2.57 6.64
C LEU A 103 -2.63 2.59 7.96
N ASP A 104 -2.76 1.52 8.74
CA ASP A 104 -2.03 1.44 9.99
C ASP A 104 -0.52 1.47 9.76
N ALA A 105 -0.05 0.72 8.76
CA ALA A 105 1.37 0.68 8.44
C ALA A 105 1.86 2.07 8.00
N ALA A 106 1.12 2.72 7.12
CA ALA A 106 1.53 4.04 6.61
C ALA A 106 1.47 5.10 7.71
N CYS A 107 0.44 5.06 8.54
CA CYS A 107 0.36 5.99 9.67
C CYS A 107 1.50 5.76 10.65
N GLY A 108 1.92 4.51 10.82
CA GLY A 108 3.05 4.20 11.67
C GLY A 108 4.33 4.83 11.17
N ILE A 109 4.54 4.82 9.84
CA ILE A 109 5.70 5.48 9.24
C ILE A 109 5.63 6.98 9.49
N GLU A 110 4.49 7.58 9.23
CA GLU A 110 4.31 9.01 9.37
C GLU A 110 4.52 9.47 10.80
N ARG A 111 4.14 8.62 11.77
CA ARG A 111 4.28 8.94 13.19
C ARG A 111 5.62 8.55 13.76
N GLY A 112 6.52 8.00 12.94
CA GLY A 112 7.86 7.69 13.38
C GLY A 112 8.02 6.39 14.14
N ARG A 113 7.04 5.50 14.11
CA ARG A 113 7.11 4.24 14.85
C ARG A 113 8.20 3.31 14.35
N TYR A 114 8.68 3.52 13.13
CA TYR A 114 9.62 2.60 12.49
C TYR A 114 11.02 3.20 12.31
N PHE A 115 11.30 4.31 12.94
CA PHE A 115 12.58 4.98 12.76
C PHE A 115 13.74 4.24 13.39
N GLY A 116 13.47 3.23 14.20
CA GLY A 116 14.54 2.48 14.85
C GLY A 116 15.33 1.60 13.93
N TYR A 117 14.90 1.38 12.70
CA TYR A 117 15.53 0.38 11.86
C TYR A 117 16.82 0.82 11.21
N GLY A 118 17.05 1.98 11.02
CA GLY A 118 18.29 2.42 10.43
C GLY A 118 18.54 3.85 10.81
N MET A 119 17.60 4.39 11.48
CA MET A 119 17.66 5.78 11.88
C MET A 119 17.39 5.84 13.36
N HIS A 120 18.18 6.54 14.05
CA HIS A 120 17.98 6.76 15.46
C HIS A 120 16.91 7.83 15.62
N CYS A 121 15.80 7.45 16.17
CA CYS A 121 14.76 8.41 16.46
C CYS A 121 14.32 8.18 17.87
N SER A 122 14.87 8.92 18.73
CA SER A 122 14.43 8.79 20.09
C SER A 122 13.40 9.78 20.36
N ARG A 123 12.92 10.01 20.37
CA ARG A 123 12.15 10.85 20.49
C ARG A 123 10.92 10.75 20.23
N HIS A 124 11.02 10.50 20.35
CA HIS A 124 10.04 10.44 20.18
C HIS A 124 9.09 10.41 20.55
N ARG A 125 8.95 10.56 20.96
CA ARG A 125 8.15 10.65 21.33
C ARG A 125 7.13 10.74 21.29
N SER A 126 6.86 10.86 21.57
CA SER A 126 6.00 11.01 21.71
C SER A 126 5.01 11.02 21.79
N SER A 127 4.62 11.11 21.90
CA SER A 127 3.66 11.24 22.14
C SER A 127 2.86 11.07 22.00
#